data_323281f7429b4e39aae20ff2e5ac05f3
#
_entry.id   323281f7429b4e39aae20ff2e5ac05f3
#
_cell.length_a   1.000
_cell.length_b   1.000
_cell.length_c   1.000
_cell.angle_alpha   90.00
_cell.angle_beta   90.00
_cell.angle_gamma   90.00
#
_symmetry.space_group_name_H-M   'P 1'
#
loop_
_entity.id
_entity.type
_entity.pdbx_description
1 polymer ?
#
loop_
_entity_poly.entity_id
_entity_poly.type
_entity_poly.pdbx_seq_one_letter_code
_entity_poly.pdbx_strand_id
1 'polypeptide(L)'
;MNLILNIITSETSFTSALIIILGLLLRFILTFCKQLWVTTYHHTMTFMILPFSTYTITKLISGNIALSLGMVGALSIVRFRNPVKNTFELVMFFALITLGISGTVGYIYTISYFFILSSIIILSYLIEKFYQKRNKRLFSFSFNEGEKMSTLTIYTKK
;
A
#
# COMPACT_ATOMS: atom_id res chain seq x y z
N MET A 1 24.23 -26.84 -12.94
CA MET A 1 22.76 -26.62 -12.76
C MET A 1 22.42 -26.13 -11.35
N ASN A 2 22.96 -26.75 -10.30
CA ASN A 2 22.66 -26.37 -8.92
C ASN A 2 23.15 -24.96 -8.52
N LEU A 3 24.26 -24.48 -9.07
CA LEU A 3 24.83 -23.17 -8.75
C LEU A 3 23.97 -22.02 -9.32
N ILE A 4 23.45 -22.18 -10.53
CA ILE A 4 22.54 -21.21 -11.19
C ILE A 4 21.19 -21.19 -10.45
N LEU A 5 20.68 -22.35 -10.06
CA LEU A 5 19.46 -22.44 -9.27
C LEU A 5 19.59 -21.73 -7.91
N ASN A 6 20.73 -21.91 -7.23
CA ASN A 6 21.00 -21.23 -5.95
C ASN A 6 21.12 -19.70 -6.11
N ILE A 7 21.69 -19.22 -7.19
CA ILE A 7 21.78 -17.77 -7.46
C ILE A 7 20.38 -17.21 -7.72
N ILE A 8 19.58 -17.86 -8.57
CA ILE A 8 18.21 -17.40 -8.88
C ILE A 8 17.32 -17.43 -7.62
N THR A 9 17.42 -18.49 -6.80
CA THR A 9 16.65 -18.57 -5.55
C THR A 9 17.10 -17.54 -4.52
N SER A 10 18.40 -17.24 -4.44
CA SER A 10 18.91 -16.20 -3.53
C SER A 10 18.47 -14.80 -3.95
N GLU A 11 18.48 -14.46 -5.21
CA GLU A 11 18.01 -13.15 -5.71
C GLU A 11 16.50 -12.97 -5.50
N THR A 12 15.71 -13.99 -5.79
CA THR A 12 14.25 -13.92 -5.56
C THR A 12 13.90 -13.82 -4.07
N SER A 13 14.61 -14.55 -3.22
CA SER A 13 14.45 -14.48 -1.77
C SER A 13 14.84 -13.11 -1.22
N PHE A 14 15.95 -12.55 -1.70
CA PHE A 14 16.39 -11.21 -1.32
C PHE A 14 15.37 -10.14 -1.74
N THR A 15 14.90 -10.18 -2.98
CA THR A 15 13.93 -9.21 -3.49
C THR A 15 12.59 -9.31 -2.76
N SER A 16 12.13 -10.51 -2.43
CA SER A 16 10.89 -10.70 -1.67
C SER A 16 10.99 -10.15 -0.26
N ALA A 17 12.10 -10.38 0.43
CA ALA A 17 12.36 -9.81 1.75
C ALA A 17 12.43 -8.28 1.71
N LEU A 18 13.11 -7.73 0.70
CA LEU A 18 13.21 -6.30 0.48
C LEU A 18 11.84 -5.66 0.28
N ILE A 19 10.96 -6.24 -0.52
CA ILE A 19 9.60 -5.73 -0.77
C ILE A 19 8.78 -5.69 0.52
N ILE A 20 8.86 -6.72 1.36
CA ILE A 20 8.17 -6.76 2.65
C ILE A 20 8.68 -5.65 3.57
N ILE A 21 10.00 -5.47 3.64
CA ILE A 21 10.62 -4.41 4.45
C ILE A 21 10.19 -3.02 3.96
N LEU A 22 10.20 -2.78 2.65
CA LEU A 22 9.78 -1.51 2.07
C LEU A 22 8.28 -1.24 2.32
N GLY A 23 7.43 -2.26 2.26
CA GLY A 23 6.01 -2.16 2.63
C GLY A 23 5.82 -1.73 4.09
N LEU A 24 6.59 -2.32 5.02
CA LEU A 24 6.59 -1.92 6.43
C LEU A 24 7.11 -0.50 6.64
N LEU A 25 8.18 -0.11 5.95
CA LEU A 25 8.71 1.25 6.02
C LEU A 25 7.69 2.28 5.52
N LEU A 26 6.98 1.96 4.42
CA LEU A 26 5.92 2.82 3.92
C LEU A 26 4.80 3.00 4.96
N ARG A 27 4.39 1.92 5.62
CA ARG A 27 3.45 1.98 6.73
C ARG A 27 3.95 2.89 7.85
N PHE A 28 5.24 2.76 8.22
CA PHE A 28 5.84 3.59 9.26
C PHE A 28 5.82 5.08 8.90
N ILE A 29 6.14 5.43 7.66
CA ILE A 29 6.07 6.80 7.14
C ILE A 29 4.64 7.35 7.23
N LEU A 30 3.63 6.58 6.83
CA LEU A 30 2.22 6.98 6.93
C LEU A 30 1.77 7.19 8.37
N THR A 31 2.20 6.34 9.29
CA THR A 31 1.93 6.49 10.73
C THR A 31 2.57 7.77 11.26
N PHE A 32 3.79 8.09 10.83
CA PHE A 32 4.46 9.35 11.18
C PHE A 32 3.72 10.56 10.62
N CYS A 33 3.13 10.46 9.43
CA CYS A 33 2.26 11.47 8.83
C CYS A 33 0.86 11.56 9.49
N LYS A 34 0.65 10.92 10.66
CA LYS A 34 -0.61 10.93 11.44
C LYS A 34 -1.83 10.36 10.71
N GLN A 35 -1.62 9.48 9.76
CA GLN A 35 -2.70 8.74 9.10
C GLN A 35 -3.18 7.59 10.01
N LEU A 36 -4.22 7.84 10.82
CA LEU A 36 -4.68 6.93 11.87
C LEU A 36 -5.24 5.60 11.36
N TRP A 37 -5.77 5.56 10.13
CA TRP A 37 -6.33 4.34 9.54
C TRP A 37 -5.28 3.23 9.35
N VAL A 38 -4.01 3.60 9.13
CA VAL A 38 -2.89 2.66 8.91
C VAL A 38 -2.49 1.90 10.18
N THR A 39 -2.88 2.38 11.36
CA THR A 39 -2.45 1.81 12.65
C THR A 39 -3.15 0.50 13.01
N THR A 40 -4.24 0.16 12.31
CA THR A 40 -5.00 -1.07 12.55
C THR A 40 -4.19 -2.31 12.16
N TYR A 41 -4.32 -3.39 12.92
CA TYR A 41 -3.64 -4.67 12.66
C TYR A 41 -3.88 -5.19 11.23
N HIS A 42 -5.11 -5.14 10.74
CA HIS A 42 -5.47 -5.58 9.39
C HIS A 42 -4.71 -4.82 8.31
N HIS A 43 -4.58 -3.49 8.42
CA HIS A 43 -3.80 -2.69 7.47
C HIS A 43 -2.32 -3.02 7.53
N THR A 44 -1.78 -3.32 8.72
CA THR A 44 -0.38 -3.77 8.84
C THR A 44 -0.12 -5.03 8.03
N MET A 45 -1.00 -6.03 8.15
CA MET A 45 -0.91 -7.25 7.37
C MET A 45 -1.05 -6.98 5.86
N THR A 46 -1.95 -6.09 5.47
CA THR A 46 -2.12 -5.71 4.06
C THR A 46 -0.85 -5.09 3.48
N PHE A 47 -0.17 -4.21 4.22
CA PHE A 47 1.08 -3.57 3.76
C PHE A 47 2.25 -4.55 3.57
N MET A 48 2.22 -5.70 4.23
CA MET A 48 3.20 -6.77 4.04
C MET A 48 2.79 -7.73 2.94
N ILE A 49 1.55 -8.23 3.00
CA ILE A 49 1.08 -9.34 2.16
C ILE A 49 0.80 -8.87 0.74
N LEU A 50 0.21 -7.69 0.56
CA LEU A 50 -0.22 -7.22 -0.75
C LEU A 50 0.95 -7.05 -1.74
N PRO A 51 2.04 -6.34 -1.42
CA PRO A 51 3.15 -6.18 -2.35
C PRO A 51 3.91 -7.51 -2.55
N PHE A 52 4.03 -8.34 -1.52
CA PHE A 52 4.62 -9.67 -1.65
C PHE A 52 3.81 -10.58 -2.57
N SER A 53 2.48 -10.64 -2.39
CA SER A 53 1.59 -11.43 -3.25
C SER A 53 1.65 -10.95 -4.70
N THR A 54 1.64 -9.63 -4.92
CA THR A 54 1.72 -9.05 -6.25
C THR A 54 3.05 -9.36 -6.94
N TYR A 55 4.17 -9.27 -6.20
CA TYR A 55 5.48 -9.68 -6.71
C TYR A 55 5.48 -11.15 -7.13
N THR A 56 4.99 -12.04 -6.27
CA THR A 56 4.95 -13.48 -6.53
C THR A 56 4.09 -13.81 -7.75
N ILE A 57 2.89 -13.23 -7.82
CA ILE A 57 1.98 -13.41 -8.96
C ILE A 57 2.64 -12.93 -10.26
N THR A 58 3.17 -11.72 -10.27
CA THR A 58 3.81 -11.14 -11.46
C THR A 58 5.02 -11.95 -11.89
N LYS A 59 5.81 -12.45 -10.94
CA LYS A 59 6.97 -13.31 -11.22
C LYS A 59 6.56 -14.65 -11.84
N LEU A 60 5.47 -15.26 -11.38
CA LEU A 60 4.92 -16.51 -11.93
C LEU A 60 4.36 -16.32 -13.33
N ILE A 61 3.74 -15.18 -13.62
CA ILE A 61 3.13 -14.88 -14.93
C ILE A 61 4.22 -14.50 -15.95
N SER A 62 5.31 -13.90 -15.48
CA SER A 62 6.41 -13.45 -16.33
C SER A 62 7.04 -14.64 -17.07
N GLY A 63 6.88 -14.64 -18.40
CA GLY A 63 7.43 -15.70 -19.26
C GLY A 63 6.42 -16.78 -19.70
N ASN A 64 5.17 -16.75 -19.21
CA ASN A 64 4.15 -17.71 -19.64
C ASN A 64 2.83 -17.01 -20.01
N ILE A 65 2.62 -16.86 -21.34
CA ILE A 65 1.45 -16.17 -21.90
C ILE A 65 0.13 -16.86 -21.51
N ALA A 66 0.11 -18.20 -21.50
CA ALA A 66 -1.09 -18.96 -21.14
C ALA A 66 -1.49 -18.72 -19.66
N LEU A 67 -0.50 -18.67 -18.76
CA LEU A 67 -0.72 -18.41 -17.34
C LEU A 67 -1.18 -16.96 -17.12
N SER A 68 -0.63 -15.99 -17.86
CA SER A 68 -1.04 -14.60 -17.76
C SER A 68 -2.49 -14.39 -18.19
N LEU A 69 -2.90 -15.05 -19.29
CA LEU A 69 -4.29 -14.99 -19.78
C LEU A 69 -5.27 -15.63 -18.78
N GLY A 70 -4.91 -16.78 -18.22
CA GLY A 70 -5.68 -17.45 -17.18
C GLY A 70 -5.85 -16.60 -15.92
N MET A 71 -4.80 -15.87 -15.50
CA MET A 71 -4.82 -14.99 -14.35
C MET A 71 -5.72 -13.76 -14.57
N VAL A 72 -5.70 -13.15 -15.75
CA VAL A 72 -6.64 -12.06 -16.11
C VAL A 72 -8.08 -12.53 -16.01
N GLY A 73 -8.38 -13.75 -16.50
CA GLY A 73 -9.69 -14.37 -16.36
C GLY A 73 -10.09 -14.60 -14.89
N ALA A 74 -9.16 -15.10 -14.07
CA ALA A 74 -9.39 -15.32 -12.65
C ALA A 74 -9.62 -14.01 -11.88
N LEU A 75 -8.84 -12.97 -12.15
CA LEU A 75 -8.99 -11.65 -11.53
C LEU A 75 -10.30 -10.96 -11.89
N SER A 76 -10.86 -11.21 -13.07
CA SER A 76 -12.14 -10.64 -13.49
C SER A 76 -13.34 -11.18 -12.69
N ILE A 77 -13.20 -12.35 -12.04
CA ILE A 77 -14.20 -12.92 -11.14
C ILE A 77 -14.14 -12.32 -9.74
N VAL A 78 -12.99 -11.76 -9.35
CA VAL A 78 -12.79 -11.14 -8.04
C VAL A 78 -13.56 -9.82 -7.97
N ARG A 79 -14.75 -9.88 -7.42
CA ARG A 79 -15.60 -8.71 -7.18
C ARG A 79 -15.33 -8.19 -5.77
N PHE A 80 -14.85 -6.97 -5.65
CA PHE A 80 -14.78 -6.29 -4.35
C PHE A 80 -16.21 -6.04 -3.84
N ARG A 81 -16.62 -6.80 -2.85
CA ARG A 81 -17.97 -6.76 -2.30
C ARG A 81 -18.21 -5.50 -1.45
N ASN A 82 -17.14 -4.94 -0.88
CA ASN A 82 -17.18 -3.73 -0.07
C ASN A 82 -16.35 -2.64 -0.74
N PRO A 83 -16.94 -1.49 -1.11
CA PRO A 83 -16.16 -0.36 -1.59
C PRO A 83 -15.25 0.14 -0.46
N VAL A 84 -14.00 0.43 -0.81
CA VAL A 84 -13.05 1.06 0.12
C VAL A 84 -13.63 2.41 0.52
N LYS A 85 -13.79 2.64 1.81
CA LYS A 85 -14.48 3.84 2.34
C LYS A 85 -13.71 5.13 2.05
N ASN A 86 -12.39 5.04 1.95
CA ASN A 86 -11.51 6.20 1.77
C ASN A 86 -10.75 6.10 0.44
N THR A 87 -10.84 7.14 -0.38
CA THR A 87 -10.15 7.20 -1.69
C THR A 87 -8.63 7.13 -1.52
N PHE A 88 -8.06 7.72 -0.46
CA PHE A 88 -6.63 7.69 -0.20
C PHE A 88 -6.14 6.27 0.12
N GLU A 89 -6.90 5.50 0.88
CA GLU A 89 -6.62 4.09 1.18
C GLU A 89 -6.55 3.26 -0.12
N LEU A 90 -7.49 3.49 -1.05
CA LEU A 90 -7.49 2.83 -2.35
C LEU A 90 -6.23 3.15 -3.16
N VAL A 91 -5.84 4.42 -3.21
CA VAL A 91 -4.60 4.85 -3.91
C VAL A 91 -3.37 4.20 -3.29
N MET A 92 -3.32 4.07 -1.96
CA MET A 92 -2.21 3.42 -1.28
C MET A 92 -2.14 1.91 -1.58
N PHE A 93 -3.28 1.23 -1.73
CA PHE A 93 -3.28 -0.17 -2.16
C PHE A 93 -2.75 -0.32 -3.59
N PHE A 94 -3.11 0.56 -4.52
CA PHE A 94 -2.51 0.58 -5.85
C PHE A 94 -1.01 0.84 -5.82
N ALA A 95 -0.54 1.73 -4.95
CA ALA A 95 0.88 1.99 -4.76
C ALA A 95 1.63 0.74 -4.25
N LEU A 96 1.04 -0.03 -3.34
CA LEU A 96 1.61 -1.29 -2.86
C LEU A 96 1.65 -2.37 -3.96
N ILE A 97 0.61 -2.45 -4.79
CA ILE A 97 0.58 -3.34 -5.97
C ILE A 97 1.72 -2.97 -6.92
N THR A 98 1.89 -1.70 -7.23
CA THR A 98 2.97 -1.22 -8.11
C THR A 98 4.35 -1.50 -7.51
N LEU A 99 4.50 -1.37 -6.18
CA LEU A 99 5.74 -1.73 -5.48
C LEU A 99 6.07 -3.23 -5.68
N GLY A 100 5.09 -4.12 -5.62
CA GLY A 100 5.27 -5.54 -5.88
C GLY A 100 5.67 -5.82 -7.33
N ILE A 101 4.99 -5.18 -8.30
CA ILE A 101 5.31 -5.32 -9.72
C ILE A 101 6.73 -4.82 -10.02
N SER A 102 7.14 -3.68 -9.47
CA SER A 102 8.47 -3.12 -9.69
C SER A 102 9.60 -4.08 -9.27
N GLY A 103 9.34 -4.92 -8.25
CA GLY A 103 10.27 -5.95 -7.80
C GLY A 103 10.58 -7.02 -8.84
N THR A 104 9.69 -7.27 -9.78
CA THR A 104 9.92 -8.24 -10.86
C THR A 104 10.84 -7.72 -11.94
N VAL A 105 10.90 -6.40 -12.11
CA VAL A 105 11.79 -5.72 -13.06
C VAL A 105 13.22 -5.65 -12.50
N GLY A 106 13.35 -5.37 -11.20
CA GLY A 106 14.64 -5.33 -10.51
C GLY A 106 14.59 -4.54 -9.20
N TYR A 107 15.47 -4.88 -8.27
CA TYR A 107 15.52 -4.25 -6.95
C TYR A 107 15.81 -2.74 -6.99
N ILE A 108 16.55 -2.26 -7.99
CA ILE A 108 16.86 -0.83 -8.18
C ILE A 108 15.58 -0.05 -8.48
N TYR A 109 14.71 -0.56 -9.35
CA TYR A 109 13.43 0.06 -9.67
C TYR A 109 12.48 0.09 -8.46
N THR A 110 12.48 -0.97 -7.66
CA THR A 110 11.69 -1.05 -6.42
C THR A 110 12.11 0.01 -5.42
N ILE A 111 13.40 0.17 -5.21
CA ILE A 111 13.96 1.18 -4.31
C ILE A 111 13.67 2.59 -4.82
N SER A 112 13.88 2.84 -6.12
CA SER A 112 13.58 4.14 -6.75
C SER A 112 12.11 4.51 -6.60
N TYR A 113 11.19 3.59 -6.89
CA TYR A 113 9.76 3.79 -6.72
C TYR A 113 9.38 4.10 -5.29
N PHE A 114 9.94 3.37 -4.32
CA PHE A 114 9.72 3.61 -2.90
C PHE A 114 10.15 5.02 -2.47
N PHE A 115 11.32 5.49 -2.89
CA PHE A 115 11.81 6.82 -2.55
C PHE A 115 10.93 7.92 -3.15
N ILE A 116 10.50 7.78 -4.40
CA ILE A 116 9.60 8.75 -5.04
C ILE A 116 8.27 8.80 -4.29
N LEU A 117 7.66 7.65 -4.00
CA LEU A 117 6.39 7.58 -3.29
C LEU A 117 6.50 8.19 -1.87
N SER A 118 7.55 7.85 -1.14
CA SER A 118 7.81 8.37 0.20
C SER A 118 8.01 9.90 0.18
N SER A 119 8.72 10.42 -0.83
CA SER A 119 8.93 11.85 -1.01
C SER A 119 7.61 12.59 -1.22
N ILE A 120 6.71 12.05 -2.05
CA ILE A 120 5.39 12.64 -2.30
C ILE A 120 4.55 12.69 -1.01
N ILE A 121 4.53 11.60 -0.23
CA ILE A 121 3.77 11.53 1.03
C ILE A 121 4.31 12.53 2.05
N ILE A 122 5.63 12.58 2.24
CA ILE A 122 6.28 13.50 3.18
C ILE A 122 6.06 14.94 2.77
N LEU A 123 6.19 15.25 1.47
CA LEU A 123 5.97 16.60 0.93
C LEU A 123 4.52 17.06 1.17
N SER A 124 3.55 16.20 0.91
CA SER A 124 2.14 16.50 1.17
C SER A 124 1.89 16.80 2.65
N TYR A 125 2.48 16.02 3.56
CA TYR A 125 2.39 16.24 5.00
C TYR A 125 3.06 17.57 5.44
N LEU A 126 4.23 17.90 4.89
CA LEU A 126 4.93 19.16 5.19
C LEU A 126 4.13 20.38 4.72
N ILE A 127 3.54 20.31 3.53
CA ILE A 127 2.68 21.36 2.98
C ILE A 127 1.48 21.56 3.91
N GLU A 128 0.78 20.52 4.31
CA GLU A 128 -0.35 20.61 5.22
C GLU A 128 0.06 21.25 6.56
N LYS A 129 1.15 20.80 7.16
CA LYS A 129 1.68 21.34 8.42
C LYS A 129 2.06 22.81 8.32
N PHE A 130 2.63 23.24 7.19
CA PHE A 130 3.00 24.63 6.95
C PHE A 130 1.79 25.55 6.87
N TYR A 131 0.74 25.11 6.18
CA TYR A 131 -0.51 25.86 6.05
C TYR A 131 -1.33 25.90 7.35
N GLN A 132 -1.35 24.82 8.11
CA GLN A 132 -1.97 24.80 9.46
C GLN A 132 -1.34 25.85 10.38
N LYS A 133 -0.01 26.01 10.32
CA LYS A 133 0.69 27.05 11.10
C LYS A 133 0.30 28.48 10.70
N ARG A 134 -0.20 28.68 9.49
CA ARG A 134 -0.66 29.97 8.94
C ARG A 134 -2.17 30.24 9.13
N ASN A 135 -2.84 29.41 9.94
CA ASN A 135 -4.31 29.49 10.23
C ASN A 135 -5.19 29.41 8.95
N LYS A 136 -4.67 28.88 7.85
CA LYS A 136 -5.43 28.61 6.62
C LYS A 136 -5.45 27.07 6.43
N ARG A 137 -6.64 26.47 6.51
CA ARG A 137 -6.83 25.07 6.14
C ARG A 137 -6.95 24.99 4.62
N LEU A 138 -5.97 24.38 3.94
CA LEU A 138 -6.01 24.12 2.50
C LEU A 138 -6.94 22.97 2.13
N PHE A 139 -7.02 21.96 3.00
CA PHE A 139 -7.85 20.79 2.78
C PHE A 139 -8.99 20.79 3.80
N SER A 140 -10.25 20.80 3.32
CA SER A 140 -11.39 20.47 4.18
C SER A 140 -11.35 18.97 4.46
N PHE A 141 -11.51 18.57 5.73
CA PHE A 141 -11.70 17.16 6.05
C PHE A 141 -12.90 16.63 5.27
N SER A 142 -12.70 15.59 4.48
CA SER A 142 -13.81 14.83 3.91
C SER A 142 -14.63 14.28 5.08
N PHE A 143 -15.94 14.50 5.06
CA PHE A 143 -16.87 14.05 6.11
C PHE A 143 -16.78 12.53 6.39
N ASN A 144 -16.15 11.75 5.53
CA ASN A 144 -15.97 10.30 5.66
C ASN A 144 -14.75 9.88 6.51
N GLU A 145 -13.82 10.78 6.82
CA GLU A 145 -12.63 10.44 7.63
C GLU A 145 -12.88 10.52 9.14
N GLY A 146 -14.03 11.00 9.57
CA GLY A 146 -14.34 11.35 10.96
C GLY A 146 -15.53 10.66 11.59
N GLU A 147 -16.11 9.60 11.00
CA GLU A 147 -17.12 8.82 11.72
C GLU A 147 -16.50 7.94 12.83
N LYS A 148 -15.96 8.59 13.85
CA LYS A 148 -16.32 8.20 15.20
C LYS A 148 -17.78 8.61 15.35
N MET A 149 -18.70 7.67 15.19
CA MET A 149 -20.07 7.83 15.69
C MET A 149 -19.98 8.09 17.20
N SER A 150 -19.89 9.33 17.60
CA SER A 150 -20.29 9.77 18.91
C SER A 150 -21.83 9.80 18.89
N THR A 151 -22.44 8.66 19.11
CA THR A 151 -23.86 8.58 19.48
C THR A 151 -24.02 9.30 20.82
N LEU A 152 -24.41 10.58 20.77
CA LEU A 152 -24.87 11.31 21.91
C LEU A 152 -26.23 10.74 22.29
N THR A 153 -26.24 9.74 23.18
CA THR A 153 -27.47 9.28 23.85
C THR A 153 -27.87 10.31 24.87
N ILE A 154 -28.81 11.20 24.51
CA ILE A 154 -29.43 12.14 25.46
C ILE A 154 -30.50 11.35 26.22
N TYR A 155 -30.20 10.97 27.45
CA TYR A 155 -31.21 10.46 28.38
C TYR A 155 -32.02 11.65 28.91
N THR A 156 -33.23 11.83 28.38
CA THR A 156 -34.22 12.75 28.98
C THR A 156 -34.83 12.05 30.20
N LYS A 157 -34.48 12.52 31.41
CA LYS A 157 -35.12 12.08 32.66
C LYS A 157 -36.47 12.77 32.73
N LYS A 158 -37.54 11.98 32.70
CA LYS A 158 -38.92 12.39 32.97
C LYS A 158 -39.17 12.42 34.47
#